data_a7718e455a0a79a908dd97eb9afd364d
#
_entry.id   a7718e455a0a79a908dd97eb9afd364d
#
_cell.length_a   1.000
_cell.length_b   1.000
_cell.length_c   1.000
_cell.angle_alpha   90.00
_cell.angle_beta   90.00
_cell.angle_gamma   90.00
#
_symmetry.space_group_name_H-M   'P 1'
#
loop_
_entity.id
_entity.type
_entity.pdbx_description
1 polymer ?
#
loop_
_entity_poly.entity_id
_entity_poly.type
_entity_poly.pdbx_seq_one_letter_code
_entity_poly.pdbx_strand_id
1 'polypeptide(L)'
;MTIDDIIAHVTAHENVVTMRPQEGDGTPELAWGDVFFFYSPTGSIPPTQPFATIVTKDYPDDTGSRLDPPGRFRLNIAAGREAFERLVGAAPREHTPEPTPHLDDRIFAHPVYGAHGWLAVVEPGEATDAAARELLDTAYEAARRRRERRTERDT
;
A
#
# COMPACT_ATOMS: atom_id res chain seq x y z
N MET A 1 -0.50 -12.89 7.82
CA MET A 1 -1.18 -11.58 8.05
C MET A 1 -2.51 -11.56 7.32
N THR A 2 -3.58 -11.30 8.03
CA THR A 2 -4.89 -11.09 7.42
C THR A 2 -5.10 -9.60 7.11
N ILE A 3 -6.14 -9.31 6.34
CA ILE A 3 -6.54 -7.91 6.10
C ILE A 3 -6.80 -7.19 7.42
N ASP A 4 -7.48 -7.86 8.36
CA ASP A 4 -7.78 -7.27 9.67
C ASP A 4 -6.50 -7.04 10.48
N ASP A 5 -5.51 -7.90 10.40
CA ASP A 5 -4.21 -7.70 11.04
C ASP A 5 -3.52 -6.43 10.52
N ILE A 6 -3.56 -6.24 9.20
CA ILE A 6 -2.96 -5.06 8.56
C ILE A 6 -3.68 -3.79 9.02
N ILE A 7 -5.01 -3.79 8.99
CA ILE A 7 -5.81 -2.64 9.43
C ILE A 7 -5.49 -2.31 10.89
N ALA A 8 -5.44 -3.31 11.76
CA ALA A 8 -5.13 -3.12 13.18
C ALA A 8 -3.74 -2.51 13.38
N HIS A 9 -2.75 -3.00 12.63
CA HIS A 9 -1.39 -2.47 12.72
C HIS A 9 -1.32 -1.00 12.30
N VAL A 10 -1.90 -0.67 11.15
CA VAL A 10 -1.85 0.69 10.60
C VAL A 10 -2.66 1.66 11.46
N THR A 11 -3.85 1.28 11.89
CA THR A 11 -4.74 2.16 12.65
C THR A 11 -4.31 2.33 14.11
N ALA A 12 -3.32 1.60 14.58
CA ALA A 12 -2.69 1.88 15.86
C ALA A 12 -1.88 3.19 15.85
N HIS A 13 -1.49 3.68 14.68
CA HIS A 13 -0.89 5.01 14.52
C HIS A 13 -1.96 6.10 14.58
N GLU A 14 -1.57 7.29 15.05
CA GLU A 14 -2.46 8.44 15.14
C GLU A 14 -2.76 9.03 13.76
N ASN A 15 -3.96 9.61 13.61
CA ASN A 15 -4.36 10.36 12.41
C ASN A 15 -4.39 9.53 11.12
N VAL A 16 -4.69 8.25 11.23
CA VAL A 16 -4.93 7.41 10.06
C VAL A 16 -6.42 7.43 9.72
N VAL A 17 -6.74 7.72 8.46
CA VAL A 17 -8.07 7.55 7.91
C VAL A 17 -8.07 6.35 7.00
N THR A 18 -8.98 5.42 7.23
CA THR A 18 -9.13 4.20 6.44
C THR A 18 -10.36 4.32 5.56
N MET A 19 -10.16 4.24 4.24
CA MET A 19 -11.26 4.22 3.28
C MET A 19 -11.50 2.77 2.85
N ARG A 20 -12.74 2.28 3.01
CA ARG A 20 -13.14 0.92 2.65
C ARG A 20 -14.37 0.95 1.74
N PRO A 21 -14.16 1.11 0.42
CA PRO A 21 -15.27 1.16 -0.54
C PRO A 21 -16.13 -0.09 -0.49
N GLN A 22 -17.45 0.10 -0.54
CA GLN A 22 -18.41 -0.99 -0.52
C GLN A 22 -19.68 -0.60 -1.26
N GLU A 23 -20.50 -1.60 -1.57
CA GLU A 23 -21.77 -1.39 -2.23
C GLU A 23 -22.64 -0.39 -1.47
N GLY A 24 -23.23 0.54 -2.20
CA GLY A 24 -24.17 1.52 -1.65
C GLY A 24 -23.55 2.80 -1.12
N ASP A 25 -22.21 2.96 -1.15
CA ASP A 25 -21.54 4.16 -0.62
C ASP A 25 -21.15 5.18 -1.69
N GLY A 26 -21.55 4.94 -2.96
CA GLY A 26 -21.25 5.86 -4.06
C GLY A 26 -19.88 5.67 -4.70
N THR A 27 -19.07 4.74 -4.20
CA THR A 27 -17.77 4.44 -4.79
C THR A 27 -17.89 3.51 -6.00
N PRO A 28 -16.91 3.52 -6.94
CA PRO A 28 -16.92 2.58 -8.06
C PRO A 28 -16.89 1.13 -7.60
N GLU A 29 -17.67 0.28 -8.26
CA GLU A 29 -17.74 -1.16 -7.96
C GLU A 29 -16.35 -1.83 -7.99
N LEU A 30 -15.49 -1.41 -8.91
CA LEU A 30 -14.14 -1.95 -9.02
C LEU A 30 -13.35 -1.84 -7.70
N ALA A 31 -13.58 -0.79 -6.92
CA ALA A 31 -12.87 -0.56 -5.66
C ALA A 31 -13.50 -1.26 -4.44
N TRP A 32 -14.68 -1.86 -4.59
CA TRP A 32 -15.35 -2.51 -3.46
C TRP A 32 -14.51 -3.66 -2.88
N GLY A 33 -14.36 -3.68 -1.57
CA GLY A 33 -13.55 -4.67 -0.87
C GLY A 33 -12.09 -4.28 -0.68
N ASP A 34 -11.63 -3.25 -1.36
CA ASP A 34 -10.27 -2.74 -1.20
C ASP A 34 -10.17 -1.83 0.03
N VAL A 35 -8.95 -1.54 0.45
CA VAL A 35 -8.68 -0.69 1.62
C VAL A 35 -7.62 0.32 1.25
N PHE A 36 -7.83 1.57 1.65
CA PHE A 36 -6.90 2.68 1.37
C PHE A 36 -6.58 3.39 2.68
N PHE A 37 -5.30 3.58 2.98
CA PHE A 37 -4.85 4.22 4.21
C PHE A 37 -4.25 5.60 3.91
N PHE A 38 -4.76 6.61 4.62
CA PHE A 38 -4.29 8.00 4.48
C PHE A 38 -3.83 8.53 5.83
N TYR A 39 -2.82 9.40 5.81
CA TYR A 39 -2.51 10.24 6.96
C TYR A 39 -3.37 11.51 6.87
N SER A 40 -4.20 11.74 7.88
CA SER A 40 -5.09 12.90 7.89
C SER A 40 -5.40 13.37 9.32
N PRO A 41 -4.75 14.46 9.78
CA PRO A 41 -5.05 14.99 11.12
C PRO A 41 -6.46 15.60 11.23
N THR A 42 -7.14 15.88 10.11
CA THR A 42 -8.50 16.42 10.11
C THR A 42 -9.60 15.36 10.18
N GLY A 43 -9.25 14.08 9.96
CA GLY A 43 -10.20 12.98 9.87
C GLY A 43 -10.90 12.84 8.53
N SER A 44 -10.65 13.74 7.59
CA SER A 44 -11.22 13.69 6.23
C SER A 44 -10.23 13.04 5.27
N ILE A 45 -10.73 12.41 4.20
CA ILE A 45 -9.87 11.85 3.17
C ILE A 45 -9.18 13.01 2.43
N PRO A 46 -7.83 13.08 2.47
CA PRO A 46 -7.09 14.17 1.84
C PRO A 46 -6.99 13.98 0.32
N PRO A 47 -6.74 15.07 -0.45
CA PRO A 47 -6.55 14.98 -1.89
C PRO A 47 -5.11 14.53 -2.26
N THR A 48 -4.61 13.52 -1.58
CA THR A 48 -3.27 12.97 -1.79
C THR A 48 -3.36 11.48 -2.03
N GLN A 49 -2.25 10.87 -2.46
CA GLN A 49 -2.15 9.43 -2.57
C GLN A 49 -2.25 8.80 -1.17
N PRO A 50 -2.86 7.62 -1.04
CA PRO A 50 -2.74 6.84 0.18
C PRO A 50 -1.28 6.43 0.39
N PHE A 51 -0.88 6.13 1.62
CA PHE A 51 0.47 5.63 1.87
C PHE A 51 0.55 4.10 1.83
N ALA A 52 -0.58 3.42 1.88
CA ALA A 52 -0.68 1.98 1.69
C ALA A 52 -2.10 1.63 1.24
N THR A 53 -2.22 0.52 0.51
CA THR A 53 -3.52 0.01 0.05
C THR A 53 -3.56 -1.51 0.15
N ILE A 54 -4.76 -2.06 0.20
CA ILE A 54 -5.00 -3.49 0.04
C ILE A 54 -5.95 -3.64 -1.14
N VAL A 55 -5.55 -4.40 -2.15
CA VAL A 55 -6.40 -4.70 -3.31
C VAL A 55 -6.79 -6.17 -3.30
N THR A 56 -8.06 -6.44 -3.61
CA THR A 56 -8.69 -7.76 -3.48
C THR A 56 -9.10 -8.37 -4.81
N LYS A 57 -8.69 -7.76 -5.92
CA LYS A 57 -9.01 -8.21 -7.28
C LYS A 57 -8.01 -7.67 -8.27
N ASP A 58 -7.97 -8.25 -9.47
CA ASP A 58 -7.19 -7.68 -10.56
C ASP A 58 -7.83 -6.40 -11.07
N TYR A 59 -7.01 -5.41 -11.39
CA TYR A 59 -7.42 -4.20 -12.11
C TYR A 59 -7.06 -4.35 -13.59
N PRO A 60 -7.72 -3.61 -14.50
CA PRO A 60 -7.49 -3.79 -15.96
C PRO A 60 -6.03 -3.68 -16.40
N ASP A 61 -5.24 -2.83 -15.73
CA ASP A 61 -3.83 -2.62 -16.02
C ASP A 61 -2.87 -3.36 -15.06
N ASP A 62 -3.42 -4.22 -14.19
CA ASP A 62 -2.67 -4.85 -13.10
C ASP A 62 -3.25 -6.24 -12.79
N THR A 63 -2.98 -7.20 -13.68
CA THR A 63 -3.52 -8.56 -13.60
C THR A 63 -2.48 -9.61 -13.22
N GLY A 64 -1.21 -9.22 -13.15
CA GLY A 64 -0.11 -10.16 -12.97
C GLY A 64 -0.08 -10.89 -11.63
N SER A 65 -0.67 -10.30 -10.58
CA SER A 65 -0.70 -10.92 -9.24
C SER A 65 -1.82 -11.95 -9.06
N ARG A 66 -2.71 -12.09 -10.04
CA ARG A 66 -3.78 -13.12 -10.06
C ARG A 66 -4.64 -13.08 -8.80
N LEU A 67 -5.27 -11.92 -8.54
CA LEU A 67 -6.03 -11.69 -7.31
C LEU A 67 -7.51 -12.07 -7.40
N ASP A 68 -8.02 -12.43 -8.57
CA ASP A 68 -9.45 -12.68 -8.77
C ASP A 68 -10.00 -13.89 -8.00
N PRO A 69 -9.24 -14.98 -7.73
CA PRO A 69 -9.76 -16.02 -6.85
C PRO A 69 -10.15 -15.44 -5.48
N PRO A 70 -11.33 -15.82 -4.93
CA PRO A 70 -11.80 -15.27 -3.65
C PRO A 70 -10.80 -15.45 -2.51
N GLY A 71 -10.67 -14.41 -1.67
CA GLY A 71 -9.82 -14.45 -0.49
C GLY A 71 -8.37 -14.05 -0.73
N ARG A 72 -7.95 -13.88 -1.98
CA ARG A 72 -6.62 -13.41 -2.28
C ARG A 72 -6.57 -11.88 -2.20
N PHE A 73 -5.45 -11.35 -1.72
CA PHE A 73 -5.24 -9.91 -1.70
C PHE A 73 -3.75 -9.58 -1.83
N ARG A 74 -3.49 -8.32 -2.14
CA ARG A 74 -2.12 -7.80 -2.20
C ARG A 74 -2.03 -6.52 -1.37
N LEU A 75 -1.06 -6.49 -0.47
CA LEU A 75 -0.70 -5.29 0.29
C LEU A 75 0.27 -4.47 -0.54
N ASN A 76 -0.04 -3.19 -0.74
CA ASN A 76 0.80 -2.25 -1.48
C ASN A 76 1.25 -1.14 -0.52
N ILE A 77 2.53 -0.80 -0.55
CA ILE A 77 3.12 0.12 0.42
C ILE A 77 3.97 1.16 -0.29
N ALA A 78 3.70 2.43 -0.05
CA ALA A 78 4.51 3.54 -0.55
C ALA A 78 5.77 3.66 0.32
N ALA A 79 6.68 2.72 0.17
CA ALA A 79 7.85 2.56 1.04
C ALA A 79 8.90 3.65 0.87
N GLY A 80 8.96 4.27 -0.31
CA GLY A 80 9.96 5.27 -0.62
C GLY A 80 11.24 4.68 -1.21
N ARG A 81 12.08 5.56 -1.74
CA ARG A 81 13.28 5.17 -2.49
C ARG A 81 14.24 4.31 -1.69
N GLU A 82 14.56 4.71 -0.47
CA GLU A 82 15.57 4.01 0.34
C GLU A 82 15.18 2.56 0.63
N ALA A 83 13.95 2.34 1.12
CA ALA A 83 13.45 1.00 1.40
C ALA A 83 13.31 0.18 0.12
N PHE A 84 12.85 0.81 -0.96
CA PHE A 84 12.73 0.15 -2.25
C PHE A 84 14.09 -0.36 -2.74
N GLU A 85 15.13 0.49 -2.74
CA GLU A 85 16.48 0.09 -3.17
C GLU A 85 17.04 -1.04 -2.31
N ARG A 86 16.81 -0.98 -0.99
CA ARG A 86 17.29 -2.01 -0.08
C ARG A 86 16.67 -3.37 -0.36
N LEU A 87 15.37 -3.41 -0.70
CA LEU A 87 14.64 -4.66 -0.88
C LEU A 87 14.64 -5.18 -2.31
N VAL A 88 14.65 -4.30 -3.30
CA VAL A 88 14.62 -4.67 -4.72
C VAL A 88 16.03 -4.78 -5.31
N GLY A 89 16.98 -4.00 -4.79
CA GLY A 89 18.36 -4.01 -5.28
C GLY A 89 18.63 -3.04 -6.43
N ALA A 90 17.65 -2.18 -6.77
CA ALA A 90 17.79 -1.17 -7.82
C ALA A 90 16.93 0.04 -7.46
N ALA A 91 17.27 1.20 -8.01
CA ALA A 91 16.45 2.40 -7.84
C ALA A 91 15.06 2.21 -8.48
N PRO A 92 14.02 2.89 -7.94
CA PRO A 92 12.66 2.73 -8.49
C PRO A 92 12.58 2.92 -10.01
N ARG A 93 13.25 3.90 -10.56
CA ARG A 93 13.18 4.19 -12.01
C ARG A 93 14.04 3.25 -12.86
N GLU A 94 14.92 2.46 -12.23
CA GLU A 94 15.87 1.58 -12.90
C GLU A 94 15.58 0.10 -12.69
N HIS A 95 14.55 -0.23 -11.88
CA HIS A 95 14.27 -1.62 -11.57
C HIS A 95 13.69 -2.38 -12.77
N THR A 96 13.98 -3.68 -12.81
CA THR A 96 13.35 -4.59 -13.76
C THR A 96 12.01 -5.04 -13.21
N PRO A 97 10.94 -5.06 -14.02
CA PRO A 97 9.63 -5.58 -13.56
C PRO A 97 9.74 -6.98 -12.99
N GLU A 98 9.02 -7.23 -11.90
CA GLU A 98 9.00 -8.55 -11.25
C GLU A 98 8.42 -9.61 -12.20
N PRO A 99 9.16 -10.67 -12.53
CA PRO A 99 8.68 -11.69 -13.48
C PRO A 99 7.58 -12.59 -12.90
N THR A 100 7.48 -12.68 -11.55
CA THR A 100 6.52 -13.57 -10.89
C THR A 100 5.71 -12.82 -9.83
N PRO A 101 4.93 -11.76 -10.21
CA PRO A 101 4.21 -10.95 -9.24
C PRO A 101 3.02 -11.65 -8.59
N HIS A 102 2.77 -12.91 -8.92
CA HIS A 102 1.69 -13.73 -8.36
C HIS A 102 2.14 -14.65 -7.23
N LEU A 103 3.45 -14.76 -6.97
CA LEU A 103 3.95 -15.63 -5.90
C LEU A 103 3.63 -15.01 -4.53
N ASP A 104 3.20 -15.88 -3.61
CA ASP A 104 2.79 -15.45 -2.28
C ASP A 104 3.97 -15.17 -1.35
N ASP A 105 3.72 -14.31 -0.37
CA ASP A 105 4.61 -14.09 0.77
C ASP A 105 6.03 -13.68 0.38
N ARG A 106 6.13 -12.75 -0.59
CA ARG A 106 7.38 -12.12 -1.02
C ARG A 106 7.16 -10.64 -1.24
N ILE A 107 8.16 -9.82 -0.88
CA ILE A 107 8.12 -8.38 -1.15
C ILE A 107 8.77 -8.14 -2.52
N PHE A 108 8.07 -7.38 -3.38
CA PHE A 108 8.54 -7.08 -4.74
C PHE A 108 8.11 -5.67 -5.16
N ALA A 109 8.72 -5.17 -6.25
CA ALA A 109 8.35 -3.87 -6.80
C ALA A 109 6.91 -3.91 -7.32
N HIS A 110 6.09 -2.92 -6.93
CA HIS A 110 4.70 -2.84 -7.38
C HIS A 110 4.64 -2.86 -8.91
N PRO A 111 3.78 -3.68 -9.53
CA PRO A 111 3.78 -3.84 -10.99
C PRO A 111 3.51 -2.55 -11.77
N VAL A 112 2.72 -1.63 -11.21
CA VAL A 112 2.37 -0.36 -11.87
C VAL A 112 3.15 0.82 -11.25
N TYR A 113 3.25 0.85 -9.91
CA TYR A 113 3.79 2.01 -9.20
C TYR A 113 5.21 1.80 -8.66
N GLY A 114 5.90 0.74 -9.08
CA GLY A 114 7.27 0.49 -8.65
C GLY A 114 8.22 1.65 -8.96
N ALA A 115 8.05 2.32 -10.11
CA ALA A 115 8.86 3.48 -10.47
C ALA A 115 8.70 4.67 -9.51
N HIS A 116 7.65 4.67 -8.68
CA HIS A 116 7.40 5.68 -7.65
C HIS A 116 7.77 5.21 -6.24
N GLY A 117 8.49 4.09 -6.14
CA GLY A 117 8.94 3.57 -4.85
C GLY A 117 7.93 2.72 -4.09
N TRP A 118 6.89 2.24 -4.76
CA TRP A 118 5.91 1.34 -4.15
C TRP A 118 6.40 -0.11 -4.17
N LEU A 119 6.21 -0.78 -3.04
CA LEU A 119 6.44 -2.22 -2.89
C LEU A 119 5.09 -2.92 -2.74
N ALA A 120 5.09 -4.23 -3.02
CA ALA A 120 3.90 -5.04 -2.94
C ALA A 120 4.21 -6.40 -2.32
N VAL A 121 3.22 -7.01 -1.69
CA VAL A 121 3.30 -8.38 -1.20
C VAL A 121 1.93 -9.05 -1.33
N VAL A 122 1.89 -10.16 -2.07
CA VAL A 122 0.67 -10.97 -2.24
C VAL A 122 0.60 -11.94 -1.07
N GLU A 123 -0.58 -12.01 -0.42
CA GLU A 123 -0.81 -12.95 0.68
C GLU A 123 0.36 -12.93 1.69
N PRO A 124 0.63 -11.81 2.36
CA PRO A 124 1.73 -11.76 3.32
C PRO A 124 1.54 -12.78 4.44
N GLY A 125 2.55 -13.59 4.64
CA GLY A 125 2.57 -14.66 5.62
C GLY A 125 3.74 -14.52 6.58
N GLU A 126 4.20 -15.65 7.12
CA GLU A 126 5.26 -15.67 8.13
C GLU A 126 6.58 -15.06 7.61
N ALA A 127 6.89 -15.29 6.33
CA ALA A 127 8.16 -14.82 5.77
C ALA A 127 8.25 -13.29 5.68
N THR A 128 7.13 -12.60 5.43
CA THR A 128 7.13 -11.14 5.22
C THR A 128 6.48 -10.34 6.33
N ASP A 129 5.90 -10.98 7.35
CA ASP A 129 5.14 -10.27 8.40
C ASP A 129 5.94 -9.14 9.04
N ALA A 130 7.11 -9.42 9.57
CA ALA A 130 7.93 -8.41 10.26
C ALA A 130 8.34 -7.28 9.31
N ALA A 131 8.79 -7.61 8.11
CA ALA A 131 9.21 -6.61 7.12
C ALA A 131 8.02 -5.76 6.64
N ALA A 132 6.86 -6.38 6.43
CA ALA A 132 5.66 -5.65 6.01
C ALA A 132 5.23 -4.63 7.07
N ARG A 133 5.25 -5.01 8.36
CA ARG A 133 4.93 -4.09 9.46
C ARG A 133 5.90 -2.92 9.51
N GLU A 134 7.20 -3.18 9.38
CA GLU A 134 8.22 -2.13 9.35
C GLU A 134 8.03 -1.18 8.17
N LEU A 135 7.73 -1.72 6.98
CA LEU A 135 7.48 -0.90 5.78
C LEU A 135 6.22 -0.04 5.92
N LEU A 136 5.17 -0.58 6.54
CA LEU A 136 3.95 0.20 6.83
C LEU A 136 4.26 1.37 7.77
N ASP A 137 5.07 1.15 8.79
CA ASP A 137 5.48 2.21 9.71
C ASP A 137 6.32 3.27 8.99
N THR A 138 7.22 2.85 8.11
CA THR A 138 8.04 3.76 7.28
C THR A 138 7.16 4.61 6.37
N ALA A 139 6.19 3.99 5.70
CA ALA A 139 5.27 4.69 4.79
C ALA A 139 4.38 5.68 5.55
N TYR A 140 3.90 5.30 6.73
CA TYR A 140 3.14 6.19 7.60
C TYR A 140 3.96 7.43 7.98
N GLU A 141 5.19 7.24 8.47
CA GLU A 141 6.06 8.34 8.86
C GLU A 141 6.38 9.28 7.70
N ALA A 142 6.61 8.73 6.51
CA ALA A 142 6.85 9.55 5.32
C ALA A 142 5.62 10.39 4.97
N ALA A 143 4.43 9.83 5.06
CA ALA A 143 3.17 10.55 4.81
C ALA A 143 2.96 11.66 5.83
N ARG A 144 3.22 11.38 7.12
CA ARG A 144 3.13 12.36 8.20
C ARG A 144 4.06 13.54 7.95
N ARG A 145 5.33 13.26 7.61
CA ARG A 145 6.34 14.30 7.36
C ARG A 145 5.97 15.17 6.15
N ARG A 146 5.44 14.58 5.07
CA ARG A 146 5.00 15.34 3.90
C ARG A 146 3.86 16.29 4.25
N ARG A 147 2.92 15.85 5.07
CA ARG A 147 1.80 16.68 5.51
C ARG A 147 2.28 17.83 6.40
N GLU A 148 3.18 17.57 7.33
CA GLU A 148 3.74 18.57 8.21
C GLU A 148 4.52 19.65 7.42
N ARG A 149 5.32 19.24 6.43
CA ARG A 149 6.04 20.18 5.56
C ARG A 149 5.10 21.10 4.77
N ARG A 150 3.97 20.54 4.26
CA ARG A 150 2.98 21.37 3.56
C ARG A 150 2.33 22.37 4.48
N THR A 151 1.98 21.96 5.68
CA THR A 151 1.39 22.84 6.69
C THR A 151 2.34 23.98 7.04
N GLU A 152 3.64 23.70 7.22
CA GLU A 152 4.66 24.72 7.48
C GLU A 152 4.78 25.71 6.34
N ARG A 153 4.72 25.25 5.08
CA ARG A 153 4.78 26.14 3.90
C ARG A 153 3.55 27.04 3.79
N ASP A 154 2.38 26.57 4.24
CA ASP A 154 1.12 27.29 4.15
C ASP A 154 0.95 28.31 5.29
N THR A 155 1.82 28.30 6.28
CA THR A 155 1.87 29.27 7.36
C THR A 155 2.97 30.29 7.11
#